data_3aefbedb755f09b5721d123a794ea229
#
_entry.id   3aefbedb755f09b5721d123a794ea229
#
_cell.length_a   1.000
_cell.length_b   1.000
_cell.length_c   1.000
_cell.angle_alpha   90.00
_cell.angle_beta   90.00
_cell.angle_gamma   90.00
#
_symmetry.space_group_name_H-M   'P 1'
#
loop_
_entity.id
_entity.type
_entity.pdbx_description
1 polymer ?
#
loop_
_entity_poly.entity_id
_entity_poly.type
_entity_poly.pdbx_seq_one_letter_code
_entity_poly.pdbx_strand_id
1 'polypeptide(L)'
;LGDSITHNFESVGKEVWKKHFEPRKSINLGFGGDRTNHLLWRIEHLPVLKKAPKGAVVLIGTNNICWGSDKPIQAAHGVKVIAKKLNEIYPDTEILVLGLLPRRREMSHPHRKQIVELNSYLPELLKDIPKVKYLDIGKHFLDDKGHLSKEMMPDTTHPSEKGHEVWAKAIESELVRIVGR
;
A
#
# COMPACT_ATOMS: atom_id res chain seq x y z
N LEU A 1 1.68 -2.78 -6.13
CA LEU A 1 0.30 -2.67 -6.60
C LEU A 1 -0.45 -1.67 -5.71
N GLY A 2 -1.34 -0.84 -6.29
CA GLY A 2 -2.08 0.15 -5.51
C GLY A 2 -2.78 1.20 -6.35
N ASP A 3 -3.08 2.32 -5.70
CA ASP A 3 -3.75 3.48 -6.28
C ASP A 3 -2.76 4.61 -6.68
N SER A 4 -3.24 5.87 -6.66
CA SER A 4 -2.41 7.05 -6.97
C SER A 4 -1.18 7.18 -6.07
N ILE A 5 -1.24 6.72 -4.83
CA ILE A 5 -0.11 6.78 -3.88
C ILE A 5 1.05 5.94 -4.40
N THR A 6 0.76 4.75 -4.94
CA THR A 6 1.75 3.88 -5.60
C THR A 6 2.13 4.42 -6.99
N HIS A 7 1.13 4.89 -7.78
CA HIS A 7 1.38 5.43 -9.12
C HIS A 7 2.38 6.58 -9.11
N ASN A 8 2.32 7.45 -8.10
CA ASN A 8 3.18 8.63 -8.00
C ASN A 8 4.68 8.35 -7.84
N PHE A 9 5.09 7.09 -7.67
CA PHE A 9 6.49 6.71 -7.86
C PHE A 9 6.98 6.89 -9.32
N GLU A 10 6.08 7.05 -10.29
CA GLU A 10 6.46 7.39 -11.67
C GLU A 10 6.66 8.90 -11.91
N SER A 11 6.27 9.72 -10.95
CA SER A 11 6.34 11.20 -11.03
C SER A 11 7.08 11.78 -9.82
N VAL A 12 6.38 12.15 -8.76
CA VAL A 12 6.94 12.79 -7.56
C VAL A 12 7.96 11.91 -6.86
N GLY A 13 7.74 10.59 -6.82
CA GLY A 13 8.66 9.62 -6.20
C GLY A 13 9.70 9.01 -7.15
N LYS A 14 9.88 9.55 -8.36
CA LYS A 14 10.69 8.95 -9.42
C LYS A 14 12.15 8.69 -9.01
N GLU A 15 12.80 9.63 -8.34
CA GLU A 15 14.19 9.45 -7.92
C GLU A 15 14.30 8.42 -6.78
N VAL A 16 13.29 8.35 -5.91
CA VAL A 16 13.18 7.31 -4.88
C VAL A 16 12.99 5.94 -5.52
N TRP A 17 12.16 5.85 -6.57
CA TRP A 17 11.97 4.60 -7.32
C TRP A 17 13.27 4.10 -7.93
N LYS A 18 14.00 4.96 -8.63
CA LYS A 18 15.31 4.63 -9.23
C LYS A 18 16.31 4.11 -8.19
N LYS A 19 16.31 4.71 -7.01
CA LYS A 19 17.24 4.37 -5.94
C LYS A 19 16.90 3.04 -5.26
N HIS A 20 15.62 2.80 -4.95
CA HIS A 20 15.20 1.71 -4.06
C HIS A 20 14.54 0.53 -4.79
N PHE A 21 13.86 0.76 -5.89
CA PHE A 21 13.02 -0.27 -6.54
C PHE A 21 13.55 -0.73 -7.89
N GLU A 22 14.08 0.16 -8.71
CA GLU A 22 14.62 -0.17 -10.03
C GLU A 22 15.78 -1.19 -9.97
N PRO A 23 16.75 -1.10 -9.04
CA PRO A 23 17.80 -2.11 -8.91
C PRO A 23 17.27 -3.52 -8.59
N ARG A 24 16.07 -3.60 -8.01
CA ARG A 24 15.35 -4.83 -7.71
C ARG A 24 14.47 -5.32 -8.87
N LYS A 25 14.53 -4.65 -10.03
CA LYS A 25 13.72 -4.95 -11.23
C LYS A 25 12.22 -4.94 -10.90
N SER A 26 11.80 -3.99 -10.08
CA SER A 26 10.41 -3.82 -9.69
C SER A 26 9.57 -3.22 -10.84
N ILE A 27 8.27 -3.55 -10.84
CA ILE A 27 7.29 -3.00 -11.77
C ILE A 27 6.28 -2.20 -10.93
N ASN A 28 6.00 -0.96 -11.34
CA ASN A 28 4.93 -0.18 -10.73
C ASN A 28 3.60 -0.56 -11.37
N LEU A 29 2.65 -1.01 -10.55
CA LEU A 29 1.27 -1.32 -10.93
C LEU A 29 0.29 -0.53 -10.04
N GLY A 30 0.61 0.74 -9.82
CA GLY A 30 -0.27 1.71 -9.20
C GLY A 30 -1.11 2.43 -10.27
N PHE A 31 -2.41 2.61 -10.01
CA PHE A 31 -3.31 3.32 -10.91
C PHE A 31 -4.13 4.36 -10.14
N GLY A 32 -4.05 5.62 -10.59
CA GLY A 32 -4.73 6.75 -9.95
C GLY A 32 -6.24 6.49 -9.78
N GLY A 33 -6.74 6.72 -8.55
CA GLY A 33 -8.16 6.56 -8.24
C GLY A 33 -8.63 5.14 -7.97
N ASP A 34 -7.80 4.13 -8.13
CA ASP A 34 -8.20 2.73 -7.90
C ASP A 34 -8.69 2.52 -6.47
N ARG A 35 -9.74 1.71 -6.37
CA ARG A 35 -10.27 1.10 -5.15
C ARG A 35 -9.93 -0.38 -5.15
N THR A 36 -10.26 -1.08 -4.07
CA THR A 36 -10.01 -2.52 -3.95
C THR A 36 -10.64 -3.35 -5.09
N ASN A 37 -11.86 -3.02 -5.51
CA ASN A 37 -12.54 -3.70 -6.62
C ASN A 37 -11.85 -3.46 -7.97
N HIS A 38 -11.32 -2.26 -8.23
CA HIS A 38 -10.58 -1.97 -9.46
C HIS A 38 -9.27 -2.74 -9.52
N LEU A 39 -8.50 -2.74 -8.41
CA LEU A 39 -7.26 -3.51 -8.34
C LEU A 39 -7.52 -5.02 -8.47
N LEU A 40 -8.57 -5.54 -7.84
CA LEU A 40 -8.95 -6.96 -7.99
C LEU A 40 -9.26 -7.28 -9.46
N TRP A 41 -10.07 -6.45 -10.12
CA TRP A 41 -10.37 -6.61 -11.54
C TRP A 41 -9.09 -6.62 -12.39
N ARG A 42 -8.14 -5.72 -12.14
CA ARG A 42 -6.86 -5.70 -12.85
C ARG A 42 -6.07 -6.99 -12.65
N ILE A 43 -5.98 -7.49 -11.42
CA ILE A 43 -5.28 -8.74 -11.11
C ILE A 43 -5.89 -9.92 -11.86
N GLU A 44 -7.20 -9.95 -11.99
CA GLU A 44 -7.93 -11.03 -12.70
C GLU A 44 -7.82 -10.97 -14.23
N HIS A 45 -7.56 -9.77 -14.80
CA HIS A 45 -7.53 -9.54 -16.24
C HIS A 45 -6.13 -9.24 -16.80
N LEU A 46 -5.14 -8.99 -15.95
CA LEU A 46 -3.76 -8.88 -16.40
C LEU A 46 -3.21 -10.25 -16.80
N PRO A 47 -2.34 -10.30 -17.84
CA PRO A 47 -1.66 -11.53 -18.19
C PRO A 47 -0.84 -12.05 -16.99
N VAL A 48 -0.94 -13.33 -16.70
CA VAL A 48 -0.09 -13.97 -15.71
C VAL A 48 1.38 -13.89 -16.17
N LEU A 49 2.23 -13.39 -15.29
CA LEU A 49 3.66 -13.26 -15.61
C LEU A 49 4.28 -14.64 -15.84
N LYS A 50 5.06 -14.78 -16.91
CA LYS A 50 5.77 -16.03 -17.25
C LYS A 50 6.73 -16.47 -16.11
N LYS A 51 7.24 -15.53 -15.35
CA LYS A 51 8.05 -15.77 -14.15
C LYS A 51 7.37 -15.09 -12.97
N ALA A 52 7.01 -15.87 -11.96
CA ALA A 52 6.42 -15.34 -10.74
C ALA A 52 7.36 -14.31 -10.09
N PRO A 53 6.84 -13.18 -9.60
CA PRO A 53 7.64 -12.23 -8.85
C PRO A 53 8.07 -12.85 -7.51
N LYS A 54 9.25 -12.49 -7.02
CA LYS A 54 9.68 -12.90 -5.67
C LYS A 54 8.84 -12.27 -4.58
N GLY A 55 8.39 -11.03 -4.81
CA GLY A 55 7.57 -10.30 -3.86
C GLY A 55 6.57 -9.35 -4.52
N ALA A 56 5.51 -9.05 -3.81
CA ALA A 56 4.51 -8.05 -4.17
C ALA A 56 4.23 -7.14 -2.97
N VAL A 57 4.29 -5.83 -3.18
CA VAL A 57 3.88 -4.84 -2.17
C VAL A 57 2.52 -4.31 -2.57
N VAL A 58 1.57 -4.31 -1.64
CA VAL A 58 0.18 -3.88 -1.87
C VAL A 58 -0.19 -2.75 -0.91
N LEU A 59 -0.61 -1.61 -1.46
CA LEU A 59 -1.19 -0.50 -0.71
C LEU A 59 -2.43 0.00 -1.45
N ILE A 60 -3.62 -0.34 -0.95
CA ILE A 60 -4.90 -0.04 -1.62
C ILE A 60 -6.02 0.11 -0.58
N GLY A 61 -6.98 0.99 -0.83
CA GLY A 61 -8.18 1.14 -0.02
C GLY A 61 -8.47 2.58 0.43
N THR A 62 -7.52 3.51 0.28
CA THR A 62 -7.75 4.92 0.67
C THR A 62 -8.93 5.55 -0.09
N ASN A 63 -9.11 5.19 -1.36
CA ASN A 63 -10.22 5.70 -2.18
C ASN A 63 -11.56 5.06 -1.83
N ASN A 64 -11.59 3.84 -1.31
CA ASN A 64 -12.79 3.23 -0.74
C ASN A 64 -13.34 4.08 0.41
N ILE A 65 -12.45 4.53 1.30
CA ILE A 65 -12.79 5.37 2.45
C ILE A 65 -13.18 6.78 2.04
N CYS A 66 -12.40 7.40 1.14
CA CYS A 66 -12.49 8.85 0.89
C CYS A 66 -13.65 9.25 0.00
N TRP A 67 -14.06 8.38 -0.88
CA TRP A 67 -15.20 8.63 -1.76
C TRP A 67 -16.51 8.07 -1.21
N GLY A 68 -16.49 7.65 0.07
CA GLY A 68 -17.68 7.37 0.88
C GLY A 68 -18.48 6.16 0.47
N SER A 69 -17.90 5.23 -0.31
CA SER A 69 -18.63 4.08 -0.81
C SER A 69 -18.59 2.88 0.13
N ASP A 70 -17.53 2.74 0.94
CA ASP A 70 -17.35 1.55 1.76
C ASP A 70 -17.17 1.89 3.25
N LYS A 71 -17.67 1.02 4.11
CA LYS A 71 -17.26 1.00 5.52
C LYS A 71 -15.84 0.47 5.65
N PRO A 72 -15.07 0.86 6.69
CA PRO A 72 -13.71 0.40 6.91
C PRO A 72 -13.53 -1.12 6.80
N ILE A 73 -14.43 -1.89 7.42
CA ILE A 73 -14.39 -3.35 7.37
C ILE A 73 -14.61 -3.91 5.96
N GLN A 74 -15.45 -3.27 5.13
CA GLN A 74 -15.68 -3.71 3.74
C GLN A 74 -14.44 -3.51 2.88
N ALA A 75 -13.79 -2.34 3.00
CA ALA A 75 -12.54 -2.07 2.33
C ALA A 75 -11.40 -3.01 2.79
N ALA A 76 -11.33 -3.32 4.10
CA ALA A 76 -10.38 -4.29 4.65
C ALA A 76 -10.60 -5.71 4.08
N HIS A 77 -11.86 -6.15 3.94
CA HIS A 77 -12.17 -7.40 3.23
C HIS A 77 -11.76 -7.37 1.76
N GLY A 78 -11.91 -6.22 1.08
CA GLY A 78 -11.39 -6.06 -0.27
C GLY A 78 -9.88 -6.27 -0.37
N VAL A 79 -9.11 -5.74 0.58
CA VAL A 79 -7.67 -6.00 0.69
C VAL A 79 -7.37 -7.49 0.92
N LYS A 80 -8.13 -8.16 1.80
CA LYS A 80 -8.01 -9.62 2.03
C LYS A 80 -8.21 -10.41 0.74
N VAL A 81 -9.26 -10.09 -0.02
CA VAL A 81 -9.57 -10.78 -1.29
C VAL A 81 -8.42 -10.60 -2.30
N ILE A 82 -7.87 -9.39 -2.40
CA ILE A 82 -6.69 -9.10 -3.24
C ILE A 82 -5.49 -9.95 -2.83
N ALA A 83 -5.16 -9.99 -1.54
CA ALA A 83 -4.05 -10.77 -1.03
C ALA A 83 -4.22 -12.28 -1.31
N LYS A 84 -5.44 -12.81 -1.10
CA LYS A 84 -5.78 -14.21 -1.45
C LYS A 84 -5.61 -14.46 -2.94
N LYS A 85 -6.13 -13.58 -3.80
CA LYS A 85 -6.05 -13.73 -5.25
C LYS A 85 -4.61 -13.72 -5.75
N LEU A 86 -3.77 -12.83 -5.22
CA LEU A 86 -2.34 -12.82 -5.53
C LEU A 86 -1.64 -14.11 -5.08
N ASN A 87 -1.97 -14.62 -3.90
CA ASN A 87 -1.41 -15.88 -3.41
C ASN A 87 -1.89 -17.10 -4.23
N GLU A 88 -3.13 -17.11 -4.71
CA GLU A 88 -3.66 -18.13 -5.62
C GLU A 88 -2.91 -18.15 -6.96
N ILE A 89 -2.67 -16.97 -7.56
CA ILE A 89 -1.97 -16.85 -8.85
C ILE A 89 -0.47 -17.12 -8.72
N TYR A 90 0.13 -16.70 -7.62
CA TYR A 90 1.58 -16.77 -7.36
C TYR A 90 1.86 -17.33 -5.96
N PRO A 91 1.69 -18.63 -5.73
CA PRO A 91 1.75 -19.23 -4.38
C PRO A 91 3.12 -19.10 -3.70
N ASP A 92 4.20 -18.92 -4.46
CA ASP A 92 5.55 -18.76 -3.92
C ASP A 92 5.96 -17.30 -3.69
N THR A 93 5.12 -16.34 -4.12
CA THR A 93 5.39 -14.91 -3.98
C THR A 93 5.14 -14.45 -2.55
N GLU A 94 6.11 -13.78 -1.95
CA GLU A 94 5.93 -13.10 -0.66
C GLU A 94 5.11 -11.82 -0.87
N ILE A 95 4.00 -11.66 -0.17
CA ILE A 95 3.10 -10.52 -0.31
C ILE A 95 3.20 -9.64 0.93
N LEU A 96 3.66 -8.40 0.76
CA LEU A 96 3.68 -7.39 1.81
C LEU A 96 2.48 -6.46 1.64
N VAL A 97 1.50 -6.60 2.51
CA VAL A 97 0.35 -5.69 2.58
C VAL A 97 0.66 -4.56 3.55
N LEU A 98 0.62 -3.34 3.06
CA LEU A 98 0.82 -2.15 3.88
C LEU A 98 -0.52 -1.64 4.42
N GLY A 99 -0.49 -1.19 5.68
CA GLY A 99 -1.57 -0.39 6.23
C GLY A 99 -1.75 0.90 5.42
N LEU A 100 -2.98 1.37 5.31
CA LEU A 100 -3.26 2.65 4.65
C LEU A 100 -2.49 3.77 5.35
N LEU A 101 -1.86 4.62 4.54
CA LEU A 101 -1.16 5.79 5.05
C LEU A 101 -2.16 6.78 5.70
N PRO A 102 -1.73 7.51 6.74
CA PRO A 102 -2.56 8.51 7.36
C PRO A 102 -3.01 9.56 6.34
N ARG A 103 -4.27 9.94 6.41
CA ARG A 103 -4.87 10.95 5.54
C ARG A 103 -5.49 12.06 6.38
N ARG A 104 -5.48 13.30 5.89
CA ARG A 104 -5.88 14.49 6.63
C ARG A 104 -4.95 14.79 7.81
N ARG A 105 -4.82 16.08 8.12
CA ARG A 105 -3.86 16.53 9.13
C ARG A 105 -4.21 16.01 10.52
N GLU A 106 -5.46 16.21 10.92
CA GLU A 106 -5.91 16.01 12.29
C GLU A 106 -6.38 14.58 12.56
N MET A 107 -6.01 14.04 13.71
CA MET A 107 -6.48 12.73 14.19
C MET A 107 -8.01 12.66 14.35
N SER A 108 -8.64 13.80 14.66
CA SER A 108 -10.09 13.90 14.84
C SER A 108 -10.88 13.78 13.53
N HIS A 109 -10.25 13.96 12.37
CA HIS A 109 -10.94 13.93 11.08
C HIS A 109 -11.58 12.54 10.82
N PRO A 110 -12.84 12.46 10.35
CA PRO A 110 -13.54 11.18 10.13
C PRO A 110 -12.75 10.19 9.27
N HIS A 111 -12.20 10.62 8.12
CA HIS A 111 -11.40 9.75 7.26
C HIS A 111 -10.16 9.19 7.96
N ARG A 112 -9.54 9.98 8.89
CA ARG A 112 -8.39 9.49 9.66
C ARG A 112 -8.82 8.35 10.59
N LYS A 113 -9.93 8.52 11.29
CA LYS A 113 -10.47 7.47 12.17
C LYS A 113 -10.84 6.22 11.39
N GLN A 114 -11.47 6.37 10.24
CA GLN A 114 -11.83 5.24 9.37
C GLN A 114 -10.59 4.49 8.84
N ILE A 115 -9.49 5.19 8.53
CA ILE A 115 -8.22 4.56 8.12
C ILE A 115 -7.62 3.77 9.29
N VAL A 116 -7.58 4.34 10.50
CA VAL A 116 -7.12 3.62 11.70
C VAL A 116 -7.97 2.38 11.96
N GLU A 117 -9.28 2.50 11.83
CA GLU A 117 -10.22 1.39 11.98
C GLU A 117 -9.97 0.30 10.92
N LEU A 118 -9.81 0.67 9.65
CA LEU A 118 -9.49 -0.27 8.58
C LEU A 118 -8.19 -1.02 8.86
N ASN A 119 -7.13 -0.28 9.22
CA ASN A 119 -5.84 -0.86 9.52
C ASN A 119 -5.89 -1.83 10.72
N SER A 120 -6.78 -1.60 11.68
CA SER A 120 -6.94 -2.50 12.84
C SER A 120 -7.51 -3.88 12.48
N TYR A 121 -8.25 -4.00 11.37
CA TYR A 121 -8.79 -5.27 10.90
C TYR A 121 -7.77 -6.12 10.12
N LEU A 122 -6.81 -5.48 9.45
CA LEU A 122 -5.92 -6.17 8.49
C LEU A 122 -5.08 -7.28 9.12
N PRO A 123 -4.47 -7.14 10.31
CA PRO A 123 -3.67 -8.21 10.90
C PRO A 123 -4.46 -9.51 11.05
N GLU A 124 -5.66 -9.44 11.58
CA GLU A 124 -6.51 -10.61 11.79
C GLU A 124 -7.03 -11.19 10.47
N LEU A 125 -7.43 -10.33 9.54
CA LEU A 125 -7.94 -10.75 8.24
C LEU A 125 -6.91 -11.45 7.36
N LEU A 126 -5.62 -11.16 7.55
CA LEU A 126 -4.52 -11.61 6.69
C LEU A 126 -3.71 -12.76 7.28
N LYS A 127 -3.81 -13.05 8.58
CA LYS A 127 -2.93 -13.98 9.32
C LYS A 127 -2.86 -15.40 8.75
N ASP A 128 -3.97 -15.89 8.20
CA ASP A 128 -4.09 -17.26 7.70
C ASP A 128 -3.82 -17.39 6.20
N ILE A 129 -3.42 -16.31 5.51
CA ILE A 129 -3.08 -16.35 4.09
C ILE A 129 -1.58 -16.64 3.97
N PRO A 130 -1.17 -17.76 3.34
CA PRO A 130 0.23 -18.13 3.22
C PRO A 130 1.04 -17.01 2.51
N LYS A 131 2.30 -16.81 2.93
CA LYS A 131 3.21 -15.85 2.31
C LYS A 131 2.75 -14.38 2.39
N VAL A 132 1.70 -14.06 3.16
CA VAL A 132 1.22 -12.68 3.36
C VAL A 132 1.71 -12.16 4.70
N LYS A 133 2.31 -10.97 4.67
CA LYS A 133 2.70 -10.20 5.85
C LYS A 133 2.04 -8.83 5.83
N TYR A 134 1.51 -8.40 6.96
CA TYR A 134 1.02 -7.04 7.18
C TYR A 134 2.10 -6.17 7.82
N LEU A 135 2.20 -4.91 7.37
CA LEU A 135 3.08 -3.91 7.96
C LEU A 135 2.42 -2.53 7.93
N ASP A 136 2.27 -1.90 9.08
CA ASP A 136 1.82 -0.50 9.17
C ASP A 136 3.03 0.43 9.28
N ILE A 137 3.21 1.25 8.26
CA ILE A 137 4.26 2.27 8.19
C ILE A 137 3.73 3.69 8.47
N GLY A 138 2.44 3.82 8.75
CA GLY A 138 1.75 5.11 8.88
C GLY A 138 2.34 6.03 9.93
N LYS A 139 2.88 5.48 11.03
CA LYS A 139 3.52 6.26 12.10
C LYS A 139 4.69 7.13 11.62
N HIS A 140 5.42 6.69 10.59
CA HIS A 140 6.57 7.43 10.06
C HIS A 140 6.19 8.71 9.31
N PHE A 141 4.90 8.91 9.02
CA PHE A 141 4.37 10.10 8.37
C PHE A 141 3.82 11.14 9.35
N LEU A 142 3.82 10.82 10.63
CA LEU A 142 3.23 11.64 11.70
C LEU A 142 4.32 12.32 12.53
N ASP A 143 3.98 13.51 13.03
CA ASP A 143 4.77 14.16 14.07
C ASP A 143 4.47 13.55 15.46
N ASP A 144 5.20 14.03 16.50
CA ASP A 144 5.06 13.55 17.88
C ASP A 144 3.67 13.79 18.47
N LYS A 145 2.86 14.68 17.86
CA LYS A 145 1.46 14.95 18.22
C LYS A 145 0.47 14.13 17.42
N GLY A 146 0.95 13.27 16.53
CA GLY A 146 0.11 12.45 15.65
C GLY A 146 -0.49 13.21 14.45
N HIS A 147 -0.03 14.43 14.17
CA HIS A 147 -0.47 15.16 12.99
C HIS A 147 0.30 14.74 11.75
N LEU A 148 -0.41 14.71 10.63
CA LEU A 148 0.21 14.49 9.33
C LEU A 148 0.94 15.75 8.87
N SER A 149 2.24 15.64 8.62
CA SER A 149 3.07 16.75 8.15
C SER A 149 2.79 17.08 6.68
N LYS A 150 2.73 18.38 6.36
CA LYS A 150 2.67 18.85 4.97
C LYS A 150 3.94 18.51 4.19
N GLU A 151 5.06 18.41 4.86
CA GLU A 151 6.33 18.02 4.25
C GLU A 151 6.27 16.58 3.73
N MET A 152 5.58 15.70 4.47
CA MET A 152 5.37 14.31 4.07
C MET A 152 4.28 14.14 3.01
N MET A 153 3.16 14.86 3.19
CA MET A 153 2.00 14.80 2.30
C MET A 153 1.40 16.20 2.10
N PRO A 154 1.83 16.94 1.06
CA PRO A 154 1.44 18.34 0.85
C PRO A 154 -0.07 18.56 0.75
N ASP A 155 -0.78 17.67 0.07
CA ASP A 155 -2.23 17.68 -0.13
C ASP A 155 -2.99 16.83 0.91
N THR A 156 -2.28 16.36 1.94
CA THR A 156 -2.81 15.50 3.00
C THR A 156 -3.27 14.11 2.53
N THR A 157 -2.82 13.68 1.35
CA THR A 157 -3.23 12.40 0.73
C THR A 157 -2.06 11.68 0.06
N HIS A 158 -1.30 12.43 -0.75
CA HIS A 158 -0.23 11.85 -1.57
C HIS A 158 1.14 12.19 -0.98
N PRO A 159 2.03 11.21 -0.84
CA PRO A 159 3.40 11.45 -0.39
C PRO A 159 4.13 12.44 -1.32
N SER A 160 4.89 13.34 -0.73
CA SER A 160 5.95 14.08 -1.41
C SER A 160 7.11 13.15 -1.76
N GLU A 161 8.15 13.64 -2.42
CA GLU A 161 9.39 12.89 -2.60
C GLU A 161 9.95 12.40 -1.25
N LYS A 162 9.97 13.27 -0.23
CA LYS A 162 10.35 12.90 1.13
C LYS A 162 9.45 11.81 1.71
N GLY A 163 8.14 11.91 1.50
CA GLY A 163 7.19 10.87 1.93
C GLY A 163 7.45 9.53 1.25
N HIS A 164 7.78 9.53 -0.04
CA HIS A 164 8.17 8.32 -0.76
C HIS A 164 9.50 7.73 -0.25
N GLU A 165 10.51 8.57 0.09
CA GLU A 165 11.75 8.10 0.70
C GLU A 165 11.51 7.49 2.09
N VAL A 166 10.62 8.08 2.90
CA VAL A 166 10.20 7.51 4.19
C VAL A 166 9.53 6.15 3.99
N TRP A 167 8.62 6.03 3.02
CA TRP A 167 8.00 4.75 2.68
C TRP A 167 9.05 3.71 2.31
N ALA A 168 9.92 4.02 1.33
CA ALA A 168 10.93 3.08 0.86
C ALA A 168 11.82 2.57 2.01
N LYS A 169 12.28 3.47 2.88
CA LYS A 169 13.09 3.11 4.06
C LYS A 169 12.33 2.27 5.07
N ALA A 170 11.05 2.56 5.29
CA ALA A 170 10.23 1.85 6.27
C ALA A 170 9.99 0.37 5.88
N ILE A 171 10.02 0.05 4.60
CA ILE A 171 9.85 -1.34 4.11
C ILE A 171 11.16 -2.00 3.69
N GLU A 172 12.30 -1.32 3.80
CA GLU A 172 13.60 -1.79 3.27
C GLU A 172 13.99 -3.16 3.82
N SER A 173 13.85 -3.38 5.12
CA SER A 173 14.17 -4.68 5.74
C SER A 173 13.34 -5.82 5.16
N GLU A 174 12.06 -5.58 4.86
CA GLU A 174 11.20 -6.58 4.22
C GLU A 174 11.58 -6.80 2.76
N LEU A 175 11.92 -5.74 2.02
CA LEU A 175 12.40 -5.89 0.64
C LEU A 175 13.69 -6.71 0.58
N VAL A 176 14.65 -6.44 1.47
CA VAL A 176 15.89 -7.23 1.55
C VAL A 176 15.59 -8.69 1.87
N ARG A 177 14.68 -8.96 2.80
CA ARG A 177 14.26 -10.33 3.14
C ARG A 177 13.64 -11.06 1.95
N ILE A 178 12.78 -10.37 1.17
CA ILE A 178 12.00 -10.96 0.08
C ILE A 178 12.85 -11.14 -1.19
N VAL A 179 13.57 -10.11 -1.61
CA VAL A 179 14.20 -10.10 -2.94
C VAL A 179 15.73 -10.02 -2.92
N GLY A 180 16.32 -9.78 -1.75
CA GLY A 180 17.73 -9.50 -1.59
C GLY A 180 18.06 -8.01 -1.84
N ARG A 181 19.35 -7.70 -1.78
CA ARG A 181 19.87 -6.35 -2.08
C ARG A 181 19.87 -6.06 -3.56
#